data_fe9c521958415660f41d2c3abcbfdeaf
#
_entry.id   fe9c521958415660f41d2c3abcbfdeaf
#
_cell.length_a   1.000
_cell.length_b   1.000
_cell.length_c   1.000
_cell.angle_alpha   90.00
_cell.angle_beta   90.00
_cell.angle_gamma   90.00
#
_symmetry.space_group_name_H-M   'P 1'
#
loop_
_entity.id
_entity.type
_entity.pdbx_description
1 polymer ?
#
loop_
_entity_poly.entity_id
_entity_poly.type
_entity_poly.pdbx_seq_one_letter_code
_entity_poly.pdbx_strand_id
1 'polypeptide(L)'
;MTEKYETVDSIESLQNTITKVRKAQEEFSKFSQEKVDKIFRAAAIAANQARIPLAQMAVKETGMGVVEDKIIKNHYAAEYIYNKYKNEKTCGVVEEDNYYGIKKVLEPIGII
;
A
#
# COMPACT_ATOMS: atom_id res chain seq x y z
N MET A 1 11.05 -11.77 14.11
CA MET A 1 10.14 -12.91 13.90
C MET A 1 9.44 -12.68 12.58
N THR A 2 9.71 -13.49 11.58
CA THR A 2 8.95 -13.49 10.33
C THR A 2 7.59 -14.09 10.65
N GLU A 3 6.56 -13.28 10.73
CA GLU A 3 5.20 -13.81 10.73
C GLU A 3 5.01 -14.67 9.48
N LYS A 4 4.77 -15.95 9.73
CA LYS A 4 4.49 -16.87 8.63
C LYS A 4 3.05 -16.62 8.21
N TYR A 5 2.88 -15.91 7.10
CA TYR A 5 1.55 -15.70 6.53
C TYR A 5 0.90 -17.06 6.21
N GLU A 6 -0.34 -17.22 6.65
CA GLU A 6 -1.14 -18.39 6.30
C GLU A 6 -1.41 -18.41 4.79
N THR A 7 -1.21 -19.56 4.17
CA THR A 7 -1.58 -19.74 2.77
C THR A 7 -3.10 -19.74 2.64
N VAL A 8 -3.62 -18.94 1.73
CA VAL A 8 -5.06 -18.90 1.41
C VAL A 8 -5.32 -19.94 0.33
N ASP A 9 -5.89 -21.10 0.73
CA ASP A 9 -6.12 -22.26 -0.13
C ASP A 9 -7.58 -22.77 -0.08
N SER A 10 -8.43 -22.14 0.70
CA SER A 10 -9.84 -22.48 0.87
C SER A 10 -10.69 -21.23 1.09
N ILE A 11 -12.02 -21.37 0.94
CA ILE A 11 -12.96 -20.29 1.24
C ILE A 11 -12.90 -19.89 2.72
N GLU A 12 -12.70 -20.85 3.61
CA GLU A 12 -12.59 -20.59 5.04
C GLU A 12 -11.32 -19.77 5.36
N SER A 13 -10.15 -20.17 4.84
CA SER A 13 -8.90 -19.42 5.03
C SER A 13 -8.96 -18.03 4.42
N LEU A 14 -9.66 -17.85 3.28
CA LEU A 14 -9.93 -16.55 2.69
C LEU A 14 -10.77 -15.66 3.61
N GLN A 15 -11.89 -16.17 4.13
CA GLN A 15 -12.77 -15.43 5.03
C GLN A 15 -12.05 -15.02 6.32
N ASN A 16 -11.22 -15.90 6.88
CA ASN A 16 -10.39 -15.61 8.05
C ASN A 16 -9.38 -14.49 7.76
N THR A 17 -8.74 -14.55 6.60
CA THR A 17 -7.80 -13.51 6.16
C THR A 17 -8.50 -12.16 5.96
N ILE A 18 -9.65 -12.13 5.29
CA ILE A 18 -10.46 -10.91 5.12
C ILE A 18 -10.85 -10.32 6.46
N THR A 19 -11.25 -11.16 7.43
CA THR A 19 -11.61 -10.70 8.77
C THR A 19 -10.44 -10.04 9.49
N LYS A 20 -9.24 -10.64 9.42
CA LYS A 20 -8.01 -10.06 9.97
C LYS A 20 -7.67 -8.72 9.32
N VAL A 21 -7.72 -8.66 7.98
CA VAL A 21 -7.42 -7.44 7.22
C VAL A 21 -8.44 -6.33 7.49
N ARG A 22 -9.73 -6.68 7.65
CA ARG A 22 -10.77 -5.71 8.00
C ARG A 22 -10.50 -5.05 9.36
N LYS A 23 -10.13 -5.85 10.36
CA LYS A 23 -9.76 -5.34 11.68
C LYS A 23 -8.54 -4.40 11.60
N ALA A 24 -7.51 -4.79 10.85
CA ALA A 24 -6.34 -3.94 10.63
C ALA A 24 -6.70 -2.63 9.91
N GLN A 25 -7.61 -2.69 8.93
CA GLN A 25 -8.10 -1.52 8.19
C GLN A 25 -8.89 -0.55 9.11
N GLU A 26 -9.70 -1.07 10.02
CA GLU A 26 -10.40 -0.26 11.02
C GLU A 26 -9.44 0.48 11.95
N GLU A 27 -8.33 -0.14 12.31
CA GLU A 27 -7.26 0.52 13.08
C GLU A 27 -6.52 1.56 12.21
N PHE A 28 -6.20 1.22 10.97
CA PHE A 28 -5.52 2.10 10.03
C PHE A 28 -6.33 3.37 9.74
N SER A 29 -7.65 3.26 9.65
CA SER A 29 -8.54 4.40 9.37
C SER A 29 -8.48 5.51 10.43
N LYS A 30 -7.96 5.20 11.62
CA LYS A 30 -7.83 6.15 12.74
C LYS A 30 -6.43 6.77 12.84
N PHE A 31 -5.51 6.42 11.93
CA PHE A 31 -4.15 6.90 11.98
C PHE A 31 -4.04 8.37 11.55
N SER A 32 -3.13 9.08 12.21
CA SER A 32 -2.76 10.44 11.81
C SER A 32 -1.98 10.43 10.49
N GLN A 33 -1.96 11.56 9.79
CA GLN A 33 -1.17 11.74 8.57
C GLN A 33 0.31 11.36 8.80
N GLU A 34 0.89 11.80 9.91
CA GLU A 34 2.28 11.47 10.25
C GLU A 34 2.53 9.95 10.31
N LYS A 35 1.59 9.20 10.88
CA LYS A 35 1.70 7.74 10.97
C LYS A 35 1.52 7.08 9.59
N VAL A 36 0.58 7.57 8.80
CA VAL A 36 0.37 7.10 7.41
C VAL A 36 1.62 7.37 6.56
N ASP A 37 2.23 8.54 6.67
CA ASP A 37 3.45 8.91 5.94
C ASP A 37 4.63 7.98 6.31
N LYS A 38 4.79 7.64 7.59
CA LYS A 38 5.81 6.66 8.03
C LYS A 38 5.58 5.27 7.42
N ILE A 39 4.32 4.82 7.36
CA ILE A 39 3.95 3.54 6.75
C ILE A 39 4.22 3.57 5.25
N PHE A 40 3.79 4.62 4.56
CA PHE A 40 4.02 4.78 3.12
C PHE A 40 5.52 4.76 2.79
N ARG A 41 6.33 5.49 3.57
CA ARG A 41 7.79 5.48 3.42
C ARG A 41 8.39 4.10 3.63
N ALA A 42 7.99 3.40 4.69
CA ALA A 42 8.50 2.06 4.99
C ALA A 42 8.14 1.06 3.87
N ALA A 43 6.92 1.10 3.37
CA ALA A 43 6.48 0.26 2.26
C ALA A 43 7.27 0.56 0.97
N ALA A 44 7.47 1.83 0.63
CA ALA A 44 8.23 2.25 -0.55
C ALA A 44 9.70 1.78 -0.49
N ILE A 45 10.34 1.91 0.67
CA ILE A 45 11.72 1.44 0.88
C ILE A 45 11.80 -0.07 0.72
N ALA A 46 10.92 -0.83 1.37
CA ALA A 46 10.90 -2.29 1.29
C ALA A 46 10.65 -2.78 -0.15
N ALA A 47 9.70 -2.17 -0.85
CA ALA A 47 9.40 -2.49 -2.24
C ALA A 47 10.60 -2.20 -3.17
N ASN A 48 11.27 -1.06 -2.97
CA ASN A 48 12.45 -0.71 -3.77
C ASN A 48 13.64 -1.64 -3.51
N GLN A 49 13.86 -2.04 -2.26
CA GLN A 49 14.89 -3.04 -1.92
C GLN A 49 14.61 -4.40 -2.55
N ALA A 50 13.35 -4.79 -2.63
CA ALA A 50 12.92 -6.06 -3.22
C ALA A 50 12.71 -6.01 -4.75
N ARG A 51 12.96 -4.89 -5.42
CA ARG A 51 12.65 -4.69 -6.85
C ARG A 51 13.24 -5.73 -7.80
N ILE A 52 14.46 -6.18 -7.53
CA ILE A 52 15.16 -7.17 -8.35
C ILE A 52 14.58 -8.57 -8.17
N PRO A 53 14.55 -9.16 -6.95
CA PRO A 53 13.98 -10.48 -6.76
C PRO A 53 12.50 -10.55 -7.16
N LEU A 54 11.71 -9.51 -6.93
CA LEU A 54 10.31 -9.47 -7.36
C LEU A 54 10.16 -9.46 -8.89
N ALA A 55 11.03 -8.77 -9.61
CA ALA A 55 11.05 -8.80 -11.08
C ALA A 55 11.37 -10.20 -11.62
N GLN A 56 12.37 -10.86 -11.04
CA GLN A 56 12.75 -12.23 -11.41
C GLN A 56 11.61 -13.23 -11.11
N MET A 57 10.99 -13.14 -9.94
CA MET A 57 9.85 -13.99 -9.58
C MET A 57 8.68 -13.79 -10.53
N ALA A 58 8.34 -12.54 -10.85
CA ALA A 58 7.22 -12.22 -11.73
C ALA A 58 7.40 -12.81 -13.14
N VAL A 59 8.59 -12.70 -13.72
CA VAL A 59 8.88 -13.30 -15.05
C VAL A 59 8.85 -14.82 -14.97
N LYS A 60 9.44 -15.41 -13.93
CA LYS A 60 9.44 -16.86 -13.72
C LYS A 60 8.04 -17.44 -13.57
N GLU A 61 7.18 -16.76 -12.83
CA GLU A 61 5.81 -17.21 -12.50
C GLU A 61 4.87 -17.06 -13.71
N THR A 62 4.97 -15.94 -14.40
CA THR A 62 4.01 -15.58 -15.47
C THR A 62 4.49 -15.91 -16.87
N GLY A 63 5.80 -16.08 -17.07
CA GLY A 63 6.42 -16.17 -18.41
C GLY A 63 6.30 -14.88 -19.24
N MET A 64 5.90 -13.75 -18.62
CA MET A 64 5.62 -12.49 -19.31
C MET A 64 6.64 -11.39 -18.97
N GLY A 65 7.10 -10.71 -20.01
CA GLY A 65 7.98 -9.55 -19.90
C GLY A 65 9.46 -9.92 -19.74
N VAL A 66 10.27 -8.91 -19.57
CA VAL A 66 11.73 -8.98 -19.43
C VAL A 66 12.11 -8.53 -18.03
N VAL A 67 13.04 -9.23 -17.39
CA VAL A 67 13.45 -8.98 -16.00
C VAL A 67 13.97 -7.55 -15.83
N GLU A 68 14.83 -7.11 -16.73
CA GLU A 68 15.46 -5.79 -16.71
C GLU A 68 14.42 -4.66 -16.75
N ASP A 69 13.44 -4.77 -17.62
CA ASP A 69 12.35 -3.78 -17.74
C ASP A 69 11.46 -3.79 -16.49
N LYS A 70 11.21 -4.97 -15.91
CA LYS A 70 10.44 -5.08 -14.67
C LYS A 70 11.19 -4.50 -13.46
N ILE A 71 12.51 -4.56 -13.43
CA ILE A 71 13.33 -3.89 -12.40
C ILE A 71 13.14 -2.37 -12.49
N ILE A 72 13.22 -1.80 -13.69
CA ILE A 72 13.00 -0.37 -13.94
C ILE A 72 11.58 0.03 -13.53
N LYS A 73 10.58 -0.75 -13.94
CA LYS A 73 9.18 -0.53 -13.58
C LYS A 73 8.97 -0.56 -12.05
N ASN A 74 9.53 -1.55 -11.37
CA ASN A 74 9.41 -1.69 -9.92
C ASN A 74 10.10 -0.52 -9.19
N HIS A 75 11.26 -0.08 -9.67
CA HIS A 75 11.95 1.10 -9.15
C HIS A 75 11.11 2.37 -9.32
N TYR A 76 10.54 2.57 -10.50
CA TYR A 76 9.64 3.70 -10.76
C TYR A 76 8.45 3.70 -9.79
N ALA A 77 7.76 2.56 -9.67
CA ALA A 77 6.60 2.43 -8.80
C ALA A 77 6.91 2.65 -7.31
N ALA A 78 8.07 2.20 -6.85
CA ALA A 78 8.46 2.30 -5.45
C ALA A 78 9.07 3.66 -5.09
N GLU A 79 9.99 4.18 -5.90
CA GLU A 79 10.77 5.38 -5.54
C GLU A 79 10.23 6.66 -6.19
N TYR A 80 9.99 6.67 -7.50
CA TYR A 80 9.49 7.88 -8.17
C TYR A 80 8.07 8.24 -7.71
N ILE A 81 7.19 7.27 -7.62
CA ILE A 81 5.81 7.48 -7.15
C ILE A 81 5.82 7.95 -5.70
N TYR A 82 6.61 7.31 -4.83
CA TYR A 82 6.77 7.75 -3.45
C TYR A 82 7.24 9.21 -3.38
N ASN A 83 8.32 9.57 -4.09
CA ASN A 83 8.86 10.93 -4.07
C ASN A 83 7.86 11.97 -4.59
N LYS A 84 7.00 11.60 -5.55
CA LYS A 84 5.96 12.49 -6.07
C LYS A 84 4.87 12.76 -5.04
N TYR A 85 4.45 11.76 -4.28
CA TYR A 85 3.25 11.83 -3.44
C TYR A 85 3.51 11.87 -1.93
N LYS A 86 4.76 11.77 -1.48
CA LYS A 86 5.11 11.71 -0.05
C LYS A 86 4.65 12.88 0.81
N ASN A 87 4.34 14.03 0.18
CA ASN A 87 3.89 15.24 0.87
C ASN A 87 2.38 15.50 0.70
N GLU A 88 1.66 14.61 0.00
CA GLU A 88 0.22 14.76 -0.19
C GLU A 88 -0.54 14.38 1.08
N LYS A 89 -1.55 15.16 1.40
CA LYS A 89 -2.50 14.78 2.46
C LYS A 89 -3.41 13.67 1.95
N THR A 90 -3.56 12.62 2.75
CA THR A 90 -4.32 11.42 2.40
C THR A 90 -5.37 11.04 3.45
N CYS A 91 -5.41 11.72 4.58
CA CYS A 91 -6.39 11.48 5.63
C CYS A 91 -6.74 12.76 6.40
N GLY A 92 -7.94 12.79 6.95
CA GLY A 92 -8.47 13.91 7.72
C GLY A 92 -9.01 15.05 6.86
N VAL A 93 -9.29 16.18 7.49
CA VAL A 93 -9.82 17.37 6.82
C VAL A 93 -8.71 18.04 6.02
N VAL A 94 -8.88 18.14 4.70
CA VAL A 94 -7.92 18.77 3.77
C VAL A 94 -8.34 20.13 3.28
N GLU A 95 -9.64 20.42 3.30
CA GLU A 95 -10.20 21.68 2.90
C GLU A 95 -11.46 21.99 3.71
N GLU A 96 -11.65 23.25 4.08
CA GLU A 96 -12.82 23.69 4.81
C GLU A 96 -13.32 25.02 4.22
N ASP A 97 -14.56 25.02 3.76
CA ASP A 97 -15.27 26.20 3.28
C ASP A 97 -16.29 26.63 4.35
N ASN A 98 -15.92 27.64 5.12
CA ASN A 98 -16.77 28.14 6.22
C ASN A 98 -17.98 28.94 5.70
N TYR A 99 -17.94 29.43 4.45
CA TYR A 99 -19.05 30.18 3.88
C TYR A 99 -20.22 29.25 3.53
N TYR A 100 -19.92 28.11 2.92
CA TYR A 100 -20.94 27.11 2.56
C TYR A 100 -21.08 25.97 3.60
N GLY A 101 -20.25 25.96 4.66
CA GLY A 101 -20.26 24.90 5.66
C GLY A 101 -19.80 23.54 5.14
N ILE A 102 -18.92 23.52 4.15
CA ILE A 102 -18.43 22.29 3.50
C ILE A 102 -17.05 21.93 4.02
N LYS A 103 -16.85 20.65 4.34
CA LYS A 103 -15.54 20.08 4.64
C LYS A 103 -15.21 18.95 3.68
N LYS A 104 -14.00 18.99 3.11
CA LYS A 104 -13.45 17.90 2.32
C LYS A 104 -12.62 17.02 3.23
N VAL A 105 -13.08 15.79 3.43
CA VAL A 105 -12.43 14.80 4.28
C VAL A 105 -11.89 13.68 3.41
N LEU A 106 -10.62 13.30 3.62
CA LEU A 106 -9.99 12.15 2.98
C LEU A 106 -9.92 10.99 3.96
N GLU A 107 -10.26 9.81 3.47
CA GLU A 107 -10.28 8.56 4.24
C GLU A 107 -9.66 7.42 3.40
N PRO A 108 -9.14 6.37 4.05
CA PRO A 108 -8.71 5.16 3.34
C PRO A 108 -9.86 4.55 2.55
N ILE A 109 -9.54 4.01 1.36
CA ILE A 109 -10.55 3.40 0.47
C ILE A 109 -11.07 2.05 0.97
N GLY A 110 -10.49 1.48 2.01
CA GLY A 110 -10.85 0.19 2.58
C GLY A 110 -9.84 -0.91 2.27
N ILE A 111 -10.33 -2.14 2.20
CA ILE A 111 -9.55 -3.34 1.89
C ILE A 111 -9.38 -3.44 0.37
N ILE A 112 -8.15 -3.74 -0.07
CA ILE A 112 -7.79 -4.01 -1.47
C ILE A 112 -7.21 -5.42 -1.61
#